data_5770cc24f9f2c8e34271e7324b9dfffb
#
_entry.id   5770cc24f9f2c8e34271e7324b9dfffb
#
_cell.length_a   1.000
_cell.length_b   1.000
_cell.length_c   1.000
_cell.angle_alpha   90.00
_cell.angle_beta   90.00
_cell.angle_gamma   90.00
#
_symmetry.space_group_name_H-M   'P 1'
#
loop_
_entity.id
_entity.type
_entity.pdbx_description
1 polymer ?
#
loop_
_entity_poly.entity_id
_entity_poly.type
_entity_poly.pdbx_seq_one_letter_code
_entity_poly.pdbx_strand_id
1 'polypeptide(L)'
;MTGVEVLVAVVIAVGLVGVVVPLLPGALLAWAAIVVWGFTVGTATGWAVVGVATALIATGQIVKYTVPGRGLRADGVPNRSLVVGGLVAIVGFFVVPVVGVFIGFVLGVYASEVQRVGTRTACPSTKAALRAVGVSMLLELTSTLLAAVVWIIGVTIT
;
A
#
# COMPACT_ATOMS: atom_id res chain seq x y z
N MET A 1 -4.19 -15.19 24.43
CA MET A 1 -4.61 -14.03 23.63
C MET A 1 -5.91 -13.49 24.18
N THR A 2 -5.96 -12.23 24.48
CA THR A 2 -7.17 -11.52 24.90
C THR A 2 -8.09 -11.27 23.70
N GLY A 3 -9.37 -10.99 23.93
CA GLY A 3 -10.30 -10.66 22.85
C GLY A 3 -9.85 -9.42 22.02
N VAL A 4 -9.16 -8.48 22.67
CA VAL A 4 -8.59 -7.30 22.01
C VAL A 4 -7.45 -7.70 21.06
N GLU A 5 -6.56 -8.60 21.44
CA GLU A 5 -5.47 -9.08 20.60
C GLU A 5 -5.98 -9.82 19.35
N VAL A 6 -7.04 -10.60 19.51
CA VAL A 6 -7.70 -11.27 18.36
C VAL A 6 -8.28 -10.23 17.40
N LEU A 7 -8.97 -9.22 17.93
CA LEU A 7 -9.53 -8.15 17.10
C LEU A 7 -8.42 -7.39 16.35
N VAL A 8 -7.34 -7.03 17.05
CA VAL A 8 -6.18 -6.34 16.45
C VAL A 8 -5.52 -7.21 15.37
N ALA A 9 -5.35 -8.51 15.61
CA ALA A 9 -4.83 -9.45 14.62
C ALA A 9 -5.69 -9.46 13.34
N VAL A 10 -7.01 -9.50 13.49
CA VAL A 10 -7.95 -9.47 12.36
C VAL A 10 -7.84 -8.15 11.60
N VAL A 11 -7.79 -7.01 12.29
CA VAL A 11 -7.65 -5.70 11.64
C VAL A 11 -6.31 -5.56 10.93
N ILE A 12 -5.22 -6.06 11.51
CA ILE A 12 -3.90 -6.11 10.85
C ILE A 12 -3.96 -6.98 9.59
N ALA A 13 -4.59 -8.15 9.66
CA ALA A 13 -4.75 -9.04 8.51
C ALA A 13 -5.56 -8.37 7.39
N VAL A 14 -6.67 -7.70 7.73
CA VAL A 14 -7.47 -6.90 6.79
C VAL A 14 -6.64 -5.76 6.21
N GLY A 15 -5.81 -5.09 7.03
CA GLY A 15 -4.89 -4.06 6.59
C GLY A 15 -3.87 -4.58 5.57
N LEU A 16 -3.26 -5.74 5.81
CA LEU A 16 -2.32 -6.38 4.88
C LEU A 16 -2.99 -6.73 3.54
N VAL A 17 -4.21 -7.28 3.57
CA VAL A 17 -5.01 -7.50 2.36
C VAL A 17 -5.32 -6.16 1.67
N GLY A 18 -5.66 -5.13 2.45
CA GLY A 18 -5.93 -3.78 1.96
C GLY A 18 -4.76 -3.10 1.27
N VAL A 19 -3.51 -3.42 1.65
CA VAL A 19 -2.31 -2.95 0.93
C VAL A 19 -2.25 -3.49 -0.49
N VAL A 20 -2.67 -4.74 -0.69
CA VAL A 20 -2.71 -5.38 -2.02
C VAL A 20 -3.86 -4.81 -2.87
N VAL A 21 -4.94 -4.38 -2.23
CA VAL A 21 -6.06 -3.70 -2.91
C VAL A 21 -5.87 -2.18 -2.74
N PRO A 22 -5.39 -1.44 -3.76
CA PRO A 22 -4.92 -0.06 -3.62
C PRO A 22 -6.01 0.97 -3.29
N LEU A 23 -7.22 0.54 -3.02
CA LEU A 23 -8.36 1.36 -2.59
C LEU A 23 -8.46 1.52 -1.07
N LEU A 24 -7.81 0.64 -0.30
CA LEU A 24 -7.87 0.67 1.15
C LEU A 24 -6.53 1.16 1.74
N PRO A 25 -6.56 2.05 2.73
CA PRO A 25 -5.35 2.51 3.41
C PRO A 25 -4.85 1.44 4.39
N GLY A 26 -4.38 0.29 3.84
CA GLY A 26 -4.07 -0.90 4.63
C GLY A 26 -3.01 -0.68 5.71
N ALA A 27 -1.95 0.08 5.42
CA ALA A 27 -0.92 0.41 6.39
C ALA A 27 -1.46 1.28 7.55
N LEU A 28 -2.41 2.20 7.28
CA LEU A 28 -3.05 3.00 8.31
C LEU A 28 -3.96 2.16 9.20
N LEU A 29 -4.68 1.19 8.63
CA LEU A 29 -5.52 0.27 9.41
C LEU A 29 -4.66 -0.58 10.35
N ALA A 30 -3.58 -1.17 9.86
CA ALA A 30 -2.65 -1.94 10.67
C ALA A 30 -2.00 -1.07 11.77
N TRP A 31 -1.58 0.14 11.42
CA TRP A 31 -1.02 1.09 12.39
C TRP A 31 -2.02 1.45 13.48
N ALA A 32 -3.25 1.82 13.12
CA ALA A 32 -4.29 2.19 14.08
C ALA A 32 -4.61 1.02 15.04
N ALA A 33 -4.66 -0.20 14.52
CA ALA A 33 -4.88 -1.40 15.34
C ALA A 33 -3.75 -1.60 16.37
N ILE A 34 -2.48 -1.43 15.97
CA ILE A 34 -1.31 -1.53 16.86
C ILE A 34 -1.35 -0.43 17.93
N VAL A 35 -1.73 0.80 17.56
CA VAL A 35 -1.87 1.91 18.50
C VAL A 35 -2.95 1.62 19.52
N VAL A 36 -4.12 1.16 19.10
CA VAL A 36 -5.21 0.77 20.03
C VAL A 36 -4.75 -0.33 20.99
N TRP A 37 -4.03 -1.33 20.50
CA TRP A 37 -3.44 -2.37 21.34
C TRP A 37 -2.46 -1.78 22.38
N GLY A 38 -1.58 -0.86 21.98
CA GLY A 38 -0.64 -0.21 22.89
C GLY A 38 -1.34 0.54 24.03
N PHE A 39 -2.46 1.23 23.73
CA PHE A 39 -3.30 1.87 24.73
C PHE A 39 -3.95 0.87 25.70
N THR A 40 -4.41 -0.29 25.20
CA THR A 40 -5.06 -1.30 26.06
C THR A 40 -4.09 -2.00 26.99
N VAL A 41 -2.86 -2.24 26.53
CA VAL A 41 -1.79 -2.86 27.32
C VAL A 41 -1.23 -1.85 28.36
N GLY A 42 -1.04 -0.59 27.99
CA GLY A 42 -0.62 0.50 28.87
C GLY A 42 0.78 0.36 29.47
N THR A 43 1.59 -0.63 29.02
CA THR A 43 2.94 -0.86 29.53
C THR A 43 4.01 -0.14 28.69
N ALA A 44 5.21 0.02 29.26
CA ALA A 44 6.35 0.57 28.52
C ALA A 44 6.68 -0.28 27.27
N THR A 45 6.55 -1.59 27.37
CA THR A 45 6.74 -2.52 26.23
C THR A 45 5.71 -2.29 25.13
N GLY A 46 4.43 -2.12 25.49
CA GLY A 46 3.37 -1.78 24.54
C GLY A 46 3.67 -0.50 23.75
N TRP A 47 4.10 0.54 24.45
CA TRP A 47 4.48 1.80 23.80
C TRP A 47 5.75 1.70 22.96
N ALA A 48 6.72 0.87 23.34
CA ALA A 48 7.90 0.59 22.52
C ALA A 48 7.50 -0.08 21.20
N VAL A 49 6.59 -1.05 21.23
CA VAL A 49 6.04 -1.70 20.03
C VAL A 49 5.35 -0.69 19.13
N VAL A 50 4.50 0.18 19.69
CA VAL A 50 3.85 1.26 18.92
C VAL A 50 4.88 2.18 18.28
N GLY A 51 5.92 2.58 19.01
CA GLY A 51 6.99 3.44 18.50
C GLY A 51 7.74 2.81 17.32
N VAL A 52 8.15 1.55 17.46
CA VAL A 52 8.85 0.80 16.39
C VAL A 52 7.94 0.59 15.18
N ALA A 53 6.70 0.16 15.38
CA ALA A 53 5.74 -0.03 14.29
C ALA A 53 5.47 1.29 13.54
N THR A 54 5.32 2.40 14.27
CA THR A 54 5.16 3.75 13.69
C THR A 54 6.37 4.12 12.83
N ALA A 55 7.58 3.92 13.34
CA ALA A 55 8.81 4.21 12.59
C ALA A 55 8.92 3.37 11.31
N LEU A 56 8.60 2.09 11.37
CA LEU A 56 8.62 1.19 10.22
C LEU A 56 7.62 1.62 9.14
N ILE A 57 6.37 1.88 9.54
CA ILE A 57 5.31 2.27 8.61
C ILE A 57 5.59 3.67 8.04
N ALA A 58 6.01 4.64 8.85
CA ALA A 58 6.37 5.97 8.38
C ALA A 58 7.53 5.93 7.38
N THR A 59 8.59 5.17 7.67
CA THR A 59 9.71 4.96 6.74
C THR A 59 9.22 4.33 5.44
N GLY A 60 8.39 3.30 5.50
CA GLY A 60 7.79 2.65 4.33
C GLY A 60 6.98 3.64 3.48
N GLN A 61 6.18 4.50 4.10
CA GLN A 61 5.42 5.53 3.39
C GLN A 61 6.33 6.56 2.72
N ILE A 62 7.37 7.04 3.40
CA ILE A 62 8.33 7.99 2.81
C ILE A 62 9.02 7.36 1.59
N VAL A 63 9.51 6.13 1.71
CA VAL A 63 10.20 5.42 0.63
C VAL A 63 9.25 5.13 -0.54
N LYS A 64 8.00 4.73 -0.25
CA LYS A 64 6.93 4.48 -1.23
C LYS A 64 6.70 5.68 -2.16
N TYR A 65 6.74 6.90 -1.65
CA TYR A 65 6.53 8.10 -2.46
C TYR A 65 7.80 8.63 -3.12
N THR A 66 8.97 8.41 -2.53
CA THR A 66 10.23 8.95 -3.05
C THR A 66 10.84 8.07 -4.15
N VAL A 67 10.87 6.75 -3.98
CA VAL A 67 11.56 5.85 -4.91
C VAL A 67 10.81 5.70 -6.24
N PRO A 68 9.51 5.33 -6.28
CA PRO A 68 8.81 5.21 -7.55
C PRO A 68 8.62 6.54 -8.28
N GLY A 69 8.43 7.63 -7.54
CA GLY A 69 8.26 8.96 -8.12
C GLY A 69 9.48 9.44 -8.91
N ARG A 70 10.68 9.09 -8.47
CA ARG A 70 11.91 9.38 -9.22
C ARG A 70 12.02 8.53 -10.49
N GLY A 71 11.67 7.26 -10.42
CA GLY A 71 11.65 6.37 -11.59
C GLY A 71 10.67 6.84 -12.66
N LEU A 72 9.43 7.15 -12.29
CA LEU A 72 8.41 7.64 -13.23
C LEU A 72 8.79 8.96 -13.91
N ARG A 73 9.43 9.88 -13.19
CA ARG A 73 9.94 11.12 -13.78
C ARG A 73 11.06 10.86 -14.77
N ALA A 74 11.94 9.91 -14.48
CA ALA A 74 13.01 9.50 -15.39
C ALA A 74 12.45 8.84 -16.66
N ASP A 75 11.38 8.05 -16.53
CA ASP A 75 10.69 7.36 -17.64
C ASP A 75 9.70 8.29 -18.40
N GLY A 76 9.55 9.56 -17.96
CA GLY A 76 8.72 10.55 -18.63
C GLY A 76 7.21 10.29 -18.57
N VAL A 77 6.72 9.49 -17.62
CA VAL A 77 5.30 9.22 -17.43
C VAL A 77 4.65 10.35 -16.62
N PRO A 78 3.69 11.12 -17.19
CA PRO A 78 3.07 12.23 -16.48
C PRO A 78 2.05 11.74 -15.46
N ASN A 79 1.86 12.54 -14.40
CA ASN A 79 0.84 12.28 -13.38
C ASN A 79 -0.58 12.13 -13.96
N ARG A 80 -0.86 12.80 -15.09
CA ARG A 80 -2.16 12.68 -15.77
C ARG A 80 -2.48 11.25 -16.17
N SER A 81 -1.51 10.52 -16.74
CA SER A 81 -1.70 9.11 -17.13
C SER A 81 -1.95 8.22 -15.93
N LEU A 82 -1.29 8.50 -14.80
CA LEU A 82 -1.53 7.79 -13.54
C LEU A 82 -2.92 8.08 -12.96
N VAL A 83 -3.37 9.32 -13.03
CA VAL A 83 -4.72 9.71 -12.58
C VAL A 83 -5.79 9.04 -13.44
N VAL A 84 -5.64 9.06 -14.76
CA VAL A 84 -6.56 8.35 -15.66
C VAL A 84 -6.57 6.85 -15.37
N GLY A 85 -5.38 6.25 -15.20
CA GLY A 85 -5.25 4.85 -14.78
C GLY A 85 -5.97 4.56 -13.47
N GLY A 86 -5.82 5.42 -12.47
CA GLY A 86 -6.49 5.31 -11.18
C GLY A 86 -8.02 5.40 -11.29
N LEU A 87 -8.54 6.33 -12.08
CA LEU A 87 -9.99 6.46 -12.30
C LEU A 87 -10.57 5.22 -12.99
N VAL A 88 -9.92 4.71 -14.04
CA VAL A 88 -10.35 3.49 -14.72
C VAL A 88 -10.20 2.26 -13.81
N ALA A 89 -9.20 2.24 -12.93
CA ALA A 89 -9.04 1.21 -11.92
C ALA A 89 -10.22 1.16 -10.94
N ILE A 90 -10.71 2.34 -10.49
CA ILE A 90 -11.89 2.44 -9.62
C ILE A 90 -13.12 1.87 -10.34
N VAL A 91 -13.33 2.23 -11.59
CA VAL A 91 -14.44 1.67 -12.39
C VAL A 91 -14.27 0.16 -12.55
N GLY A 92 -13.05 -0.31 -12.83
CA GLY A 92 -12.73 -1.73 -12.93
C GLY A 92 -13.02 -2.51 -11.65
N PHE A 93 -12.80 -1.92 -10.48
CA PHE A 93 -13.15 -2.52 -9.19
C PHE A 93 -14.64 -2.84 -9.06
N PHE A 94 -15.51 -1.93 -9.52
CA PHE A 94 -16.95 -2.16 -9.47
C PHE A 94 -17.42 -3.23 -10.48
N VAL A 95 -16.67 -3.48 -11.55
CA VAL A 95 -16.98 -4.53 -12.54
C VAL A 95 -16.48 -5.89 -12.05
N VAL A 96 -15.21 -5.97 -11.65
CA VAL A 96 -14.60 -7.18 -11.09
C VAL A 96 -13.74 -6.78 -9.90
N PRO A 97 -14.18 -7.02 -8.67
CA PRO A 97 -13.39 -6.67 -7.48
C PRO A 97 -11.98 -7.24 -7.54
N VAL A 98 -11.00 -6.46 -7.08
CA VAL A 98 -9.56 -6.77 -7.05
C VAL A 98 -8.93 -6.86 -8.44
N VAL A 99 -9.31 -7.84 -9.26
CA VAL A 99 -8.74 -8.05 -10.61
C VAL A 99 -9.02 -6.86 -11.53
N GLY A 100 -10.22 -6.32 -11.47
CA GLY A 100 -10.64 -5.16 -12.25
C GLY A 100 -9.84 -3.89 -11.94
N VAL A 101 -9.34 -3.73 -10.71
CA VAL A 101 -8.46 -2.61 -10.35
C VAL A 101 -7.18 -2.66 -11.17
N PHE A 102 -6.52 -3.82 -11.24
CA PHE A 102 -5.28 -3.97 -11.98
C PHE A 102 -5.48 -3.84 -13.48
N ILE A 103 -6.50 -4.51 -14.03
CA ILE A 103 -6.83 -4.43 -15.46
C ILE A 103 -7.22 -3.00 -15.82
N GLY A 104 -8.08 -2.36 -15.03
CA GLY A 104 -8.53 -0.98 -15.25
C GLY A 104 -7.37 0.00 -15.20
N PHE A 105 -6.45 -0.14 -14.24
CA PHE A 105 -5.26 0.70 -14.15
C PHE A 105 -4.40 0.57 -15.41
N VAL A 106 -4.08 -0.65 -15.83
CA VAL A 106 -3.27 -0.91 -17.04
C VAL A 106 -3.93 -0.32 -18.27
N LEU A 107 -5.22 -0.59 -18.48
CA LEU A 107 -5.97 -0.07 -19.63
C LEU A 107 -6.06 1.46 -19.61
N GLY A 108 -6.31 2.07 -18.45
CA GLY A 108 -6.39 3.52 -18.32
C GLY A 108 -5.07 4.23 -18.59
N VAL A 109 -3.96 3.72 -18.04
CA VAL A 109 -2.63 4.26 -18.32
C VAL A 109 -2.29 4.07 -19.80
N TYR A 110 -2.50 2.89 -20.35
CA TYR A 110 -2.20 2.59 -21.76
C TYR A 110 -2.99 3.51 -22.70
N ALA A 111 -4.31 3.66 -22.49
CA ALA A 111 -5.13 4.53 -23.32
C ALA A 111 -4.69 6.01 -23.25
N SER A 112 -4.33 6.49 -22.05
CA SER A 112 -3.79 7.84 -21.87
C SER A 112 -2.44 8.01 -22.57
N GLU A 113 -1.54 7.04 -22.49
CA GLU A 113 -0.24 7.09 -23.12
C GLU A 113 -0.33 6.95 -24.66
N VAL A 114 -1.25 6.16 -25.19
CA VAL A 114 -1.51 6.06 -26.64
C VAL A 114 -1.90 7.43 -27.20
N GLN A 115 -2.76 8.17 -26.49
CA GLN A 115 -3.17 9.52 -26.90
C GLN A 115 -2.01 10.53 -26.84
N ARG A 116 -1.06 10.35 -25.90
CA ARG A 116 0.04 11.28 -25.67
C ARG A 116 1.26 11.03 -26.58
N VAL A 117 1.70 9.78 -26.66
CA VAL A 117 3.00 9.41 -27.30
C VAL A 117 2.87 8.40 -28.43
N GLY A 118 1.64 8.00 -28.76
CA GLY A 118 1.36 6.99 -29.78
C GLY A 118 1.57 5.56 -29.30
N THR A 119 1.11 4.60 -30.11
CA THR A 119 1.07 3.17 -29.78
C THR A 119 2.45 2.54 -29.56
N ARG A 120 3.48 3.03 -30.24
CA ARG A 120 4.85 2.47 -30.13
C ARG A 120 5.48 2.72 -28.76
N THR A 121 5.20 3.89 -28.14
CA THR A 121 5.81 4.33 -26.88
C THR A 121 4.89 4.08 -25.67
N ALA A 122 3.59 3.89 -25.90
CA ALA A 122 2.61 3.66 -24.84
C ALA A 122 2.89 2.37 -24.04
N CYS A 123 3.34 1.30 -24.67
CA CYS A 123 3.62 0.04 -24.01
C CYS A 123 4.80 0.13 -23.01
N PRO A 124 5.98 0.68 -23.36
CA PRO A 124 7.04 0.96 -22.39
C PRO A 124 6.61 1.86 -21.24
N SER A 125 5.88 2.96 -21.51
CA SER A 125 5.39 3.88 -20.49
C SER A 125 4.41 3.18 -19.52
N THR A 126 3.52 2.35 -20.02
CA THR A 126 2.58 1.57 -19.20
C THR A 126 3.32 0.56 -18.32
N LYS A 127 4.34 -0.12 -18.84
CA LYS A 127 5.20 -1.02 -18.03
C LYS A 127 5.94 -0.26 -16.93
N ALA A 128 6.46 0.94 -17.20
CA ALA A 128 7.11 1.78 -16.20
C ALA A 128 6.14 2.17 -15.08
N ALA A 129 4.91 2.60 -15.43
CA ALA A 129 3.87 2.92 -14.47
C ALA A 129 3.48 1.71 -13.62
N LEU A 130 3.31 0.54 -14.25
CA LEU A 130 2.96 -0.70 -13.54
C LEU A 130 4.07 -1.14 -12.58
N ARG A 131 5.33 -1.03 -13.00
CA ARG A 131 6.50 -1.30 -12.15
C ARG A 131 6.54 -0.36 -10.94
N ALA A 132 6.30 0.93 -11.14
CA ALA A 132 6.31 1.91 -10.06
C ALA A 132 5.21 1.61 -9.03
N VAL A 133 4.00 1.30 -9.47
CA VAL A 133 2.89 0.90 -8.58
C VAL A 133 3.22 -0.41 -7.86
N GLY A 134 3.74 -1.41 -8.55
CA GLY A 134 4.16 -2.68 -7.96
C GLY A 134 5.23 -2.51 -6.88
N VAL A 135 6.26 -1.68 -7.14
CA VAL A 135 7.30 -1.36 -6.14
C VAL A 135 6.69 -0.63 -4.94
N SER A 136 5.77 0.32 -5.16
CA SER A 136 5.07 1.01 -4.07
C SER A 136 4.30 0.05 -3.18
N MET A 137 3.56 -0.89 -3.77
CA MET A 137 2.82 -1.91 -3.03
C MET A 137 3.75 -2.83 -2.24
N LEU A 138 4.86 -3.28 -2.83
CA LEU A 138 5.84 -4.13 -2.14
C LEU A 138 6.48 -3.41 -0.95
N LEU A 139 6.82 -2.14 -1.09
CA LEU A 139 7.37 -1.33 -0.01
C LEU A 139 6.36 -1.17 1.14
N GLU A 140 5.10 -0.87 0.81
CA GLU A 140 4.05 -0.73 1.81
C GLU A 140 3.74 -2.07 2.48
N LEU A 141 3.66 -3.16 1.72
CA LEU A 141 3.43 -4.49 2.25
C LEU A 141 4.57 -4.93 3.19
N THR A 142 5.83 -4.70 2.78
CA THR A 142 6.99 -5.06 3.58
C THR A 142 7.01 -4.30 4.90
N SER A 143 6.81 -2.98 4.88
CA SER A 143 6.81 -2.16 6.10
C SER A 143 5.66 -2.52 7.04
N THR A 144 4.47 -2.79 6.50
CA THR A 144 3.29 -3.20 7.27
C THR A 144 3.47 -4.60 7.86
N LEU A 145 4.05 -5.52 7.09
CA LEU A 145 4.36 -6.88 7.57
C LEU A 145 5.40 -6.87 8.70
N LEU A 146 6.46 -6.06 8.57
CA LEU A 146 7.44 -5.89 9.64
C LEU A 146 6.80 -5.31 10.91
N ALA A 147 5.92 -4.33 10.78
CA ALA A 147 5.17 -3.79 11.91
C ALA A 147 4.26 -4.84 12.56
N ALA A 148 3.62 -5.71 11.78
CA ALA A 148 2.83 -6.83 12.28
C ALA A 148 3.68 -7.84 13.05
N VAL A 149 4.88 -8.18 12.55
CA VAL A 149 5.83 -9.06 13.24
C VAL A 149 6.27 -8.46 14.58
N VAL A 150 6.60 -7.17 14.62
CA VAL A 150 6.95 -6.46 15.85
C VAL A 150 5.80 -6.50 16.85
N TRP A 151 4.55 -6.34 16.39
CA TRP A 151 3.37 -6.47 17.24
C TRP A 151 3.21 -7.90 17.78
N ILE A 152 3.36 -8.93 16.94
CA ILE A 152 3.29 -10.35 17.38
C ILE A 152 4.33 -10.61 18.47
N ILE A 153 5.57 -10.15 18.29
CA ILE A 153 6.60 -10.27 19.33
C ILE A 153 6.15 -9.53 20.60
N GLY A 154 5.62 -8.32 20.47
CA GLY A 154 5.08 -7.56 21.59
C GLY A 154 4.02 -8.31 22.39
N VAL A 155 3.06 -8.94 21.71
CA VAL A 155 2.00 -9.76 22.35
C VAL A 155 2.57 -10.97 23.09
N THR A 156 3.68 -11.56 22.62
CA THR A 156 4.27 -12.75 23.26
C THR A 156 5.08 -12.42 24.52
N ILE A 157 5.48 -11.16 24.70
CA ILE A 157 6.30 -10.72 25.84
C ILE A 157 5.56 -9.83 26.85
N THR A 158 4.30 -9.50 26.58
CA THR A 158 3.40 -8.76 27.49
C THR A 158 2.32 -9.62 28.07
#